data_7a633271f6eb3a23bdb05a5e054052f3
#
_entry.id   7a633271f6eb3a23bdb05a5e054052f3
#
_cell.length_a   1.000
_cell.length_b   1.000
_cell.length_c   1.000
_cell.angle_alpha   90.00
_cell.angle_beta   90.00
_cell.angle_gamma   90.00
#
_symmetry.space_group_name_H-M   'P 1'
#
loop_
_entity.id
_entity.type
_entity.pdbx_description
1 polymer ?
#
loop_
_entity_poly.entity_id
_entity_poly.type
_entity_poly.pdbx_seq_one_letter_code
_entity_poly.pdbx_strand_id
1 'polypeptide(L)'
;VVFSVKLSSDGDILDYKIELEEKVHIERLTYEQSEDLIGTGHVLTRLHDLLSKHKEFRRSKGMLEFSLDRPSISIKTDDIQVSFENTEMRSKQMVAEAMVLAGRVAAMHAIDRNIPMPFRYHLRPEQDLKQPDSLPSILQNLTLLRSSAIDVLPRPHFAMGVNEYVKITSPLRRYLDLLCMHQIKASLCQQPPPYSLDYLRNMLPTIYNGELYLKRVRRADLGYYLLCHIKHLIDEHGSVDTEAIYIGDSKYYLIKFRHVFQCEASSDPEPFDLIQVKISRVNVYQQILNVQRI
;
A
#
# COMPACT_ATOMS: atom_id res chain seq x y z
N VAL A 1 -15.03 17.61 1.83
CA VAL A 1 -14.59 17.92 0.45
C VAL A 1 -15.06 16.80 -0.46
N VAL A 2 -15.75 17.15 -1.54
CA VAL A 2 -16.27 16.21 -2.56
C VAL A 2 -15.46 16.38 -3.84
N PHE A 3 -15.08 15.27 -4.46
CA PHE A 3 -14.39 15.22 -5.73
C PHE A 3 -15.35 14.65 -6.79
N SER A 4 -15.75 15.46 -7.74
CA SER A 4 -16.51 15.05 -8.93
C SER A 4 -15.56 14.92 -10.10
N VAL A 5 -15.53 13.77 -10.75
CA VAL A 5 -14.55 13.47 -11.81
C VAL A 5 -15.25 12.92 -13.04
N LYS A 6 -14.93 13.47 -14.20
CA LYS A 6 -15.38 12.96 -15.49
C LYS A 6 -14.23 12.22 -16.17
N LEU A 7 -14.44 10.94 -16.45
CA LEU A 7 -13.47 10.10 -17.14
C LEU A 7 -13.81 9.98 -18.64
N SER A 8 -12.76 9.83 -19.44
CA SER A 8 -12.88 9.45 -20.86
C SER A 8 -13.32 7.99 -21.01
N SER A 9 -13.61 7.58 -22.26
CA SER A 9 -13.82 6.16 -22.59
C SER A 9 -12.66 5.26 -22.18
N ASP A 10 -11.44 5.80 -22.20
CA ASP A 10 -10.19 5.10 -21.94
C ASP A 10 -9.76 5.18 -20.46
N GLY A 11 -10.54 5.90 -19.64
CA GLY A 11 -10.31 6.02 -18.19
C GLY A 11 -9.40 7.17 -17.77
N ASP A 12 -8.98 8.08 -18.66
CA ASP A 12 -8.26 9.29 -18.26
C ASP A 12 -9.20 10.37 -17.72
N ILE A 13 -8.66 11.30 -16.95
CA ILE A 13 -9.41 12.43 -16.39
C ILE A 13 -9.64 13.47 -17.50
N LEU A 14 -10.90 13.70 -17.86
CA LEU A 14 -11.29 14.76 -18.80
C LEU A 14 -11.57 16.09 -18.10
N ASP A 15 -12.22 16.01 -16.95
CA ASP A 15 -12.63 17.19 -16.19
C ASP A 15 -12.82 16.80 -14.72
N TYR A 16 -12.68 17.77 -13.82
CA TYR A 16 -12.93 17.55 -12.40
C TYR A 16 -13.48 18.81 -11.72
N LYS A 17 -14.19 18.59 -10.63
CA LYS A 17 -14.64 19.63 -9.72
C LYS A 17 -14.37 19.21 -8.28
N ILE A 18 -13.87 20.15 -7.47
CA ILE A 18 -13.68 19.94 -6.04
C ILE A 18 -14.54 20.97 -5.31
N GLU A 19 -15.37 20.52 -4.36
CA GLU A 19 -16.34 21.36 -3.67
C GLU A 19 -16.36 21.08 -2.16
N LEU A 20 -16.82 22.08 -1.41
CA LEU A 20 -17.14 21.92 0.00
C LEU A 20 -18.63 21.60 0.10
N GLU A 21 -18.94 20.46 0.72
CA GLU A 21 -20.30 20.07 1.03
C GLU A 21 -20.49 20.05 2.56
N GLU A 22 -21.55 20.66 3.05
CA GLU A 22 -21.86 20.68 4.49
C GLU A 22 -22.46 19.36 4.95
N LYS A 23 -23.28 18.75 4.11
CA LYS A 23 -23.97 17.49 4.41
C LYS A 23 -23.85 16.53 3.23
N VAL A 24 -23.42 15.33 3.53
CA VAL A 24 -23.37 14.21 2.57
C VAL A 24 -24.17 13.06 3.17
N HIS A 25 -25.12 12.51 2.40
CA HIS A 25 -25.77 11.26 2.78
C HIS A 25 -24.75 10.12 2.66
N ILE A 26 -24.58 9.37 3.74
CA ILE A 26 -23.61 8.25 3.81
C ILE A 26 -24.37 6.98 4.09
N GLU A 27 -24.30 6.03 3.16
CA GLU A 27 -24.61 4.64 3.39
C GLU A 27 -23.34 3.87 3.74
N ARG A 28 -23.32 3.20 4.89
CA ARG A 28 -22.14 2.49 5.35
C ARG A 28 -22.23 1.01 4.98
N LEU A 29 -21.32 0.56 4.14
CA LEU A 29 -21.21 -0.83 3.71
C LEU A 29 -19.87 -1.43 4.13
N THR A 30 -19.82 -2.73 4.40
CA THR A 30 -18.57 -3.49 4.51
C THR A 30 -18.04 -3.83 3.11
N TYR A 31 -16.80 -4.30 3.02
CA TYR A 31 -16.25 -4.76 1.74
C TYR A 31 -17.02 -5.96 1.19
N GLU A 32 -17.42 -6.88 2.07
CA GLU A 32 -18.20 -8.06 1.73
C GLU A 32 -19.57 -7.68 1.16
N GLN A 33 -20.31 -6.81 1.86
CA GLN A 33 -21.59 -6.29 1.38
C GLN A 33 -21.46 -5.57 0.03
N SER A 34 -20.38 -4.78 -0.13
CA SER A 34 -20.11 -4.08 -1.39
C SER A 34 -19.77 -5.06 -2.50
N GLU A 35 -19.03 -6.14 -2.18
CA GLU A 35 -18.68 -7.20 -3.14
C GLU A 35 -19.93 -7.89 -3.71
N ASP A 36 -20.92 -8.18 -2.85
CA ASP A 36 -22.18 -8.81 -3.23
C ASP A 36 -23.04 -7.90 -4.13
N LEU A 37 -22.94 -6.58 -3.96
CA LEU A 37 -23.69 -5.60 -4.74
C LEU A 37 -23.09 -5.33 -6.12
N ILE A 38 -21.78 -5.57 -6.31
CA ILE A 38 -21.10 -5.40 -7.61
C ILE A 38 -21.58 -6.51 -8.57
N GLY A 39 -22.18 -6.12 -9.69
CA GLY A 39 -22.74 -7.04 -10.69
C GLY A 39 -24.26 -7.21 -10.61
N THR A 40 -24.94 -6.58 -9.63
CA THR A 40 -26.40 -6.72 -9.45
C THR A 40 -27.23 -5.56 -10.04
N GLY A 41 -26.60 -4.63 -10.80
CA GLY A 41 -27.26 -3.39 -11.27
C GLY A 41 -27.24 -2.26 -10.24
N HIS A 42 -26.73 -2.48 -9.03
CA HIS A 42 -26.51 -1.44 -8.03
C HIS A 42 -25.51 -0.38 -8.55
N VAL A 43 -25.58 0.84 -8.01
CA VAL A 43 -24.67 1.95 -8.39
C VAL A 43 -23.18 1.60 -8.26
N LEU A 44 -22.82 0.72 -7.33
CA LEU A 44 -21.45 0.23 -7.15
C LEU A 44 -20.92 -0.54 -8.36
N THR A 45 -21.80 -1.21 -9.15
CA THR A 45 -21.39 -1.86 -10.40
C THR A 45 -20.85 -0.84 -11.38
N ARG A 46 -21.58 0.26 -11.59
CA ARG A 46 -21.17 1.34 -12.50
C ARG A 46 -19.90 2.05 -12.01
N LEU A 47 -19.79 2.25 -10.68
CA LEU A 47 -18.59 2.83 -10.07
C LEU A 47 -17.37 1.92 -10.27
N HIS A 48 -17.54 0.62 -10.03
CA HIS A 48 -16.50 -0.40 -10.27
C HIS A 48 -16.02 -0.36 -11.72
N ASP A 49 -16.94 -0.33 -12.70
CA ASP A 49 -16.62 -0.33 -14.13
C ASP A 49 -15.83 0.93 -14.52
N LEU A 50 -16.24 2.10 -14.02
CA LEU A 50 -15.54 3.36 -14.27
C LEU A 50 -14.13 3.35 -13.68
N LEU A 51 -13.98 2.91 -12.45
CA LEU A 51 -12.69 2.85 -11.78
C LEU A 51 -11.79 1.76 -12.37
N SER A 52 -12.36 0.66 -12.87
CA SER A 52 -11.60 -0.36 -13.61
C SER A 52 -10.99 0.23 -14.90
N LYS A 53 -11.72 1.06 -15.64
CA LYS A 53 -11.17 1.79 -16.81
C LYS A 53 -10.01 2.71 -16.41
N HIS A 54 -10.15 3.46 -15.32
CA HIS A 54 -9.05 4.29 -14.82
C HIS A 54 -7.83 3.46 -14.43
N LYS A 55 -8.04 2.28 -13.81
CA LYS A 55 -6.96 1.34 -13.50
C LYS A 55 -6.26 0.85 -14.77
N GLU A 56 -7.00 0.47 -15.81
CA GLU A 56 -6.45 0.07 -17.11
C GLU A 56 -5.66 1.21 -17.78
N PHE A 57 -6.18 2.42 -17.73
CA PHE A 57 -5.43 3.60 -18.20
C PHE A 57 -4.09 3.72 -17.48
N ARG A 58 -4.02 3.56 -16.16
CA ARG A 58 -2.76 3.60 -15.41
C ARG A 58 -1.83 2.43 -15.75
N ARG A 59 -2.40 1.24 -16.02
CA ARG A 59 -1.61 0.09 -16.54
C ARG A 59 -0.96 0.42 -17.87
N SER A 60 -1.67 1.05 -18.80
CA SER A 60 -1.09 1.49 -20.08
C SER A 60 0.03 2.53 -19.91
N LYS A 61 0.07 3.24 -18.76
CA LYS A 61 1.13 4.17 -18.36
C LYS A 61 2.27 3.51 -17.56
N GLY A 62 2.26 2.17 -17.44
CA GLY A 62 3.31 1.41 -16.77
C GLY A 62 3.11 1.22 -15.26
N MET A 63 1.85 1.28 -14.78
CA MET A 63 1.55 0.92 -13.39
C MET A 63 2.05 -0.48 -13.06
N LEU A 64 2.69 -0.62 -11.91
CA LEU A 64 3.07 -1.92 -11.37
C LEU A 64 1.93 -2.48 -10.52
N GLU A 65 1.56 -3.71 -10.78
CA GLU A 65 0.57 -4.42 -10.00
C GLU A 65 1.21 -5.66 -9.36
N PHE A 66 1.37 -5.62 -8.05
CA PHE A 66 1.82 -6.73 -7.25
C PHE A 66 0.78 -7.00 -6.17
N SER A 67 0.08 -8.11 -6.30
CA SER A 67 -0.85 -8.56 -5.28
C SER A 67 -0.10 -9.53 -4.35
N LEU A 68 0.21 -9.07 -3.14
CA LEU A 68 0.68 -9.91 -2.06
C LEU A 68 -0.31 -9.77 -0.92
N ASP A 69 -0.98 -10.87 -0.61
CA ASP A 69 -1.83 -10.91 0.57
C ASP A 69 -0.99 -10.64 1.83
N ARG A 70 -1.56 -9.89 2.73
CA ARG A 70 -0.87 -9.50 3.96
C ARG A 70 -1.47 -10.22 5.15
N PRO A 71 -0.62 -10.69 6.08
CA PRO A 71 -1.12 -11.24 7.32
C PRO A 71 -1.76 -10.12 8.15
N SER A 72 -2.87 -10.45 8.78
CA SER A 72 -3.59 -9.63 9.75
C SER A 72 -3.65 -10.39 11.07
N ILE A 73 -3.32 -9.72 12.16
CA ILE A 73 -3.27 -10.29 13.50
C ILE A 73 -4.48 -9.78 14.29
N SER A 74 -5.18 -10.72 14.91
CA SER A 74 -6.23 -10.43 15.89
C SER A 74 -5.89 -11.16 17.19
N ILE A 75 -5.89 -10.44 18.30
CA ILE A 75 -5.62 -10.98 19.63
C ILE A 75 -6.92 -11.03 20.38
N LYS A 76 -7.36 -12.23 20.78
CA LYS A 76 -8.55 -12.44 21.60
C LYS A 76 -8.18 -13.31 22.79
N THR A 77 -8.31 -12.78 24.00
CA THR A 77 -8.14 -13.52 25.25
C THR A 77 -6.89 -14.41 25.25
N ASP A 78 -5.70 -13.83 24.92
CA ASP A 78 -4.40 -14.49 24.82
C ASP A 78 -4.19 -15.43 23.60
N ASP A 79 -5.21 -15.60 22.74
CA ASP A 79 -5.07 -16.33 21.49
C ASP A 79 -4.70 -15.40 20.34
N ILE A 80 -3.62 -15.75 19.62
CA ILE A 80 -3.13 -15.02 18.45
C ILE A 80 -3.72 -15.64 17.18
N GLN A 81 -4.72 -15.00 16.61
CA GLN A 81 -5.35 -15.43 15.37
C GLN A 81 -4.67 -14.74 14.19
N VAL A 82 -4.13 -15.52 13.26
CA VAL A 82 -3.55 -15.05 12.00
C VAL A 82 -4.56 -15.29 10.88
N SER A 83 -4.91 -14.23 10.19
CA SER A 83 -5.73 -14.26 8.98
C SER A 83 -4.99 -13.58 7.83
N PHE A 84 -5.47 -13.75 6.60
CA PHE A 84 -4.87 -13.11 5.43
C PHE A 84 -5.90 -12.23 4.76
N GLU A 85 -5.53 -10.98 4.52
CA GLU A 85 -6.40 -10.06 3.79
C GLU A 85 -6.50 -10.48 2.32
N ASN A 86 -7.72 -10.72 1.86
CA ASN A 86 -7.96 -10.89 0.43
C ASN A 86 -7.86 -9.52 -0.26
N THR A 87 -6.77 -9.29 -0.97
CA THR A 87 -6.51 -8.04 -1.71
C THR A 87 -7.16 -8.04 -3.09
N GLU A 88 -7.69 -9.18 -3.56
CA GLU A 88 -8.29 -9.32 -4.89
C GLU A 88 -9.78 -9.00 -4.94
N MET A 89 -10.41 -8.73 -3.79
CA MET A 89 -11.82 -8.31 -3.75
C MET A 89 -12.03 -7.05 -4.61
N ARG A 90 -13.01 -7.10 -5.50
CA ARG A 90 -13.36 -5.97 -6.39
C ARG A 90 -13.72 -4.72 -5.59
N SER A 91 -14.41 -4.87 -4.48
CA SER A 91 -14.76 -3.79 -3.56
C SER A 91 -13.54 -3.09 -2.97
N LYS A 92 -12.51 -3.82 -2.55
CA LYS A 92 -11.25 -3.24 -2.05
C LYS A 92 -10.47 -2.54 -3.16
N GLN A 93 -10.40 -3.16 -4.34
CA GLN A 93 -9.73 -2.56 -5.50
C GLN A 93 -10.44 -1.28 -5.95
N MET A 94 -11.78 -1.27 -5.97
CA MET A 94 -12.59 -0.10 -6.29
C MET A 94 -12.29 1.06 -5.34
N VAL A 95 -12.27 0.83 -4.03
CA VAL A 95 -11.94 1.87 -3.04
C VAL A 95 -10.49 2.35 -3.21
N ALA A 96 -9.54 1.43 -3.39
CA ALA A 96 -8.14 1.79 -3.61
C ALA A 96 -7.97 2.67 -4.86
N GLU A 97 -8.68 2.34 -5.95
CA GLU A 97 -8.63 3.10 -7.20
C GLU A 97 -9.29 4.48 -7.05
N ALA A 98 -10.42 4.57 -6.34
CA ALA A 98 -11.05 5.85 -6.01
C ALA A 98 -10.11 6.76 -5.20
N MET A 99 -9.34 6.20 -4.26
CA MET A 99 -8.33 6.94 -3.48
C MET A 99 -7.18 7.44 -4.38
N VAL A 100 -6.75 6.66 -5.36
CA VAL A 100 -5.73 7.08 -6.32
C VAL A 100 -6.26 8.20 -7.20
N LEU A 101 -7.48 8.07 -7.72
CA LEU A 101 -8.13 9.09 -8.54
C LEU A 101 -8.28 10.42 -7.80
N ALA A 102 -8.75 10.38 -6.54
CA ALA A 102 -8.85 11.58 -5.70
C ALA A 102 -7.49 12.26 -5.47
N GLY A 103 -6.43 11.46 -5.25
CA GLY A 103 -5.07 11.98 -5.08
C GLY A 103 -4.50 12.61 -6.36
N ARG A 104 -4.80 12.06 -7.54
CA ARG A 104 -4.46 12.65 -8.84
C ARG A 104 -5.18 13.99 -9.03
N VAL A 105 -6.50 14.01 -8.85
CA VAL A 105 -7.30 15.23 -9.00
C VAL A 105 -6.83 16.34 -8.06
N ALA A 106 -6.54 16.01 -6.81
CA ALA A 106 -5.99 16.98 -5.84
C ALA A 106 -4.62 17.51 -6.27
N ALA A 107 -3.76 16.67 -6.85
CA ALA A 107 -2.46 17.07 -7.37
C ALA A 107 -2.62 18.01 -8.59
N MET A 108 -3.48 17.65 -9.56
CA MET A 108 -3.80 18.51 -10.71
C MET A 108 -4.33 19.88 -10.26
N HIS A 109 -5.30 19.89 -9.35
CA HIS A 109 -5.86 21.11 -8.79
C HIS A 109 -4.79 22.02 -8.15
N ALA A 110 -3.86 21.43 -7.43
CA ALA A 110 -2.76 22.17 -6.82
C ALA A 110 -1.81 22.77 -7.86
N ILE A 111 -1.48 22.00 -8.91
CA ILE A 111 -0.60 22.46 -9.99
C ILE A 111 -1.27 23.59 -10.76
N ASP A 112 -2.53 23.43 -11.21
CA ASP A 112 -3.28 24.40 -11.99
C ASP A 112 -3.43 25.76 -11.27
N ARG A 113 -3.47 25.74 -9.94
CA ARG A 113 -3.67 26.92 -9.09
C ARG A 113 -2.42 27.40 -8.36
N ASN A 114 -1.28 26.78 -8.64
CA ASN A 114 0.00 27.09 -7.96
C ASN A 114 -0.11 27.00 -6.42
N ILE A 115 -0.86 26.01 -5.90
CA ILE A 115 -1.00 25.77 -4.48
C ILE A 115 0.18 24.94 -4.01
N PRO A 116 0.95 25.41 -3.01
CA PRO A 116 2.03 24.60 -2.43
C PRO A 116 1.49 23.27 -1.88
N MET A 117 2.07 22.16 -2.31
CA MET A 117 1.58 20.82 -1.94
C MET A 117 2.73 19.86 -1.69
N PRO A 118 2.61 18.92 -0.75
CA PRO A 118 3.55 17.80 -0.61
C PRO A 118 3.17 16.69 -1.59
N PHE A 119 3.82 16.66 -2.75
CA PHE A 119 3.63 15.63 -3.76
C PHE A 119 4.38 14.36 -3.37
N ARG A 120 3.76 13.21 -3.63
CA ARG A 120 4.41 11.90 -3.48
C ARG A 120 4.83 11.39 -4.84
N TYR A 121 6.09 10.97 -4.93
CA TYR A 121 6.67 10.44 -6.17
C TYR A 121 7.38 9.12 -5.93
N HIS A 122 7.64 8.40 -7.01
CA HIS A 122 8.36 7.14 -6.99
C HIS A 122 9.24 7.07 -8.23
N LEU A 123 10.54 6.95 -8.02
CA LEU A 123 11.50 6.89 -9.13
C LEU A 123 11.40 5.52 -9.82
N ARG A 124 11.61 5.53 -11.14
CA ARG A 124 11.80 4.29 -11.89
C ARG A 124 13.05 3.57 -11.37
N PRO A 125 13.01 2.23 -11.20
CA PRO A 125 14.21 1.48 -10.86
C PRO A 125 15.26 1.58 -11.97
N GLU A 126 16.53 1.46 -11.60
CA GLU A 126 17.64 1.51 -12.56
C GLU A 126 17.71 0.25 -13.41
N GLN A 127 17.25 -0.87 -12.88
CA GLN A 127 17.19 -2.16 -13.56
C GLN A 127 15.79 -2.41 -14.10
N ASP A 128 15.71 -3.12 -15.22
CA ASP A 128 14.42 -3.53 -15.76
C ASP A 128 13.76 -4.58 -14.86
N LEU A 129 12.46 -4.41 -14.67
CA LEU A 129 11.68 -5.34 -13.89
C LEU A 129 11.36 -6.59 -14.71
N LYS A 130 11.39 -7.75 -14.07
CA LYS A 130 10.93 -9.00 -14.67
C LYS A 130 9.41 -8.99 -14.81
N GLN A 131 8.90 -9.79 -15.74
CA GLN A 131 7.47 -10.09 -15.79
C GLN A 131 7.07 -10.77 -14.46
N PRO A 132 6.03 -10.29 -13.76
CA PRO A 132 5.61 -10.84 -12.47
C PRO A 132 4.76 -12.10 -12.67
N ASP A 133 5.34 -13.16 -13.21
CA ASP A 133 4.72 -14.44 -13.55
C ASP A 133 4.69 -15.44 -12.37
N SER A 134 5.46 -15.16 -11.34
CA SER A 134 5.63 -16.02 -10.18
C SER A 134 5.91 -15.21 -8.92
N LEU A 135 5.68 -15.82 -7.75
CA LEU A 135 5.97 -15.17 -6.47
C LEU A 135 7.47 -14.81 -6.33
N PRO A 136 8.45 -15.67 -6.72
CA PRO A 136 9.86 -15.27 -6.74
C PRO A 136 10.11 -14.02 -7.59
N SER A 137 9.56 -13.93 -8.80
CA SER A 137 9.74 -12.76 -9.68
C SER A 137 9.12 -11.49 -9.11
N ILE A 138 7.97 -11.59 -8.46
CA ILE A 138 7.34 -10.48 -7.72
C ILE A 138 8.25 -10.01 -6.59
N LEU A 139 8.76 -10.92 -5.76
CA LEU A 139 9.65 -10.57 -4.65
C LEU A 139 10.96 -9.96 -5.15
N GLN A 140 11.53 -10.47 -6.22
CA GLN A 140 12.71 -9.90 -6.87
C GLN A 140 12.45 -8.47 -7.33
N ASN A 141 11.34 -8.22 -8.03
CA ASN A 141 10.95 -6.87 -8.45
C ASN A 141 10.80 -5.91 -7.26
N LEU A 142 10.19 -6.38 -6.15
CA LEU A 142 10.02 -5.57 -4.94
C LEU A 142 11.34 -5.16 -4.29
N THR A 143 12.41 -5.96 -4.41
CA THR A 143 13.75 -5.59 -3.91
C THR A 143 14.41 -4.50 -4.76
N LEU A 144 14.09 -4.42 -6.04
CA LEU A 144 14.60 -3.40 -6.96
C LEU A 144 13.90 -2.05 -6.82
N LEU A 145 12.69 -2.03 -6.24
CA LEU A 145 11.91 -0.82 -6.09
C LEU A 145 12.40 0.02 -4.90
N ARG A 146 12.72 1.26 -5.16
CA ARG A 146 12.99 2.25 -4.11
C ARG A 146 11.69 2.61 -3.37
N SER A 147 11.80 3.06 -2.14
CA SER A 147 10.63 3.60 -1.44
C SER A 147 10.16 4.89 -2.09
N SER A 148 8.82 5.08 -2.15
CA SER A 148 8.29 6.38 -2.58
C SER A 148 8.72 7.49 -1.64
N ALA A 149 9.00 8.67 -2.19
CA ALA A 149 9.44 9.85 -1.45
C ALA A 149 8.43 11.00 -1.58
N ILE A 150 8.69 12.10 -0.88
CA ILE A 150 7.83 13.28 -0.84
C ILE A 150 8.66 14.49 -1.23
N ASP A 151 8.10 15.37 -2.08
CA ASP A 151 8.72 16.63 -2.47
C ASP A 151 7.64 17.72 -2.59
N VAL A 152 8.03 18.96 -2.54
CA VAL A 152 7.15 20.12 -2.85
C VAL A 152 6.99 20.36 -4.35
N LEU A 153 7.80 19.70 -5.17
CA LEU A 153 7.71 19.73 -6.63
C LEU A 153 6.99 18.48 -7.13
N PRO A 154 6.04 18.62 -8.08
CA PRO A 154 5.37 17.47 -8.69
C PRO A 154 6.37 16.63 -9.49
N ARG A 155 6.32 15.31 -9.30
CA ARG A 155 7.12 14.33 -10.03
C ARG A 155 6.29 13.06 -10.26
N PRO A 156 6.58 12.27 -11.30
CA PRO A 156 5.88 11.03 -11.57
C PRO A 156 5.99 10.02 -10.43
N HIS A 157 4.89 9.31 -10.21
CA HIS A 157 4.86 8.14 -9.33
C HIS A 157 4.88 6.87 -10.19
N PHE A 158 6.07 6.39 -10.52
CA PHE A 158 6.29 5.26 -11.43
C PHE A 158 5.41 4.05 -11.11
N ALA A 159 5.48 3.53 -9.87
CA ALA A 159 4.72 2.32 -9.49
C ALA A 159 3.20 2.48 -9.59
N MET A 160 2.67 3.70 -9.61
CA MET A 160 1.24 3.96 -9.76
C MET A 160 0.83 4.32 -11.19
N GLY A 161 1.79 4.51 -12.11
CA GLY A 161 1.51 4.92 -13.49
C GLY A 161 0.83 6.29 -13.58
N VAL A 162 1.23 7.25 -12.73
CA VAL A 162 0.66 8.61 -12.70
C VAL A 162 1.77 9.66 -12.71
N ASN A 163 1.50 10.82 -13.32
CA ASN A 163 2.47 11.90 -13.45
C ASN A 163 2.56 12.77 -12.20
N GLU A 164 1.45 12.88 -11.47
CA GLU A 164 1.33 13.68 -10.25
C GLU A 164 0.44 12.96 -9.24
N TYR A 165 0.81 13.06 -7.96
CA TYR A 165 0.01 12.46 -6.90
C TYR A 165 0.25 13.13 -5.56
N VAL A 166 -0.82 13.32 -4.79
CA VAL A 166 -0.78 13.69 -3.39
C VAL A 166 -1.59 12.72 -2.55
N LYS A 167 -1.20 12.51 -1.29
CA LYS A 167 -2.03 11.78 -0.33
C LYS A 167 -3.02 12.75 0.31
N ILE A 168 -4.33 12.47 0.21
CA ILE A 168 -5.38 13.35 0.72
C ILE A 168 -6.55 12.61 1.39
N THR A 169 -6.63 11.31 1.23
CA THR A 169 -7.84 10.53 1.53
C THR A 169 -7.98 10.08 3.00
N SER A 170 -7.01 10.36 3.86
CA SER A 170 -7.05 9.93 5.26
C SER A 170 -6.55 11.01 6.24
N PRO A 171 -7.16 12.21 6.25
CA PRO A 171 -6.67 13.35 7.05
C PRO A 171 -6.79 13.12 8.57
N LEU A 172 -7.68 12.24 9.02
CA LEU A 172 -7.87 11.96 10.45
C LEU A 172 -6.70 11.15 11.08
N ARG A 173 -5.91 10.45 10.26
CA ARG A 173 -4.84 9.56 10.75
C ARG A 173 -3.49 9.76 10.07
N ARG A 174 -3.40 10.61 9.06
CA ARG A 174 -2.15 10.93 8.36
C ARG A 174 -1.99 12.45 8.30
N TYR A 175 -0.95 12.95 8.95
CA TYR A 175 -0.69 14.38 9.03
C TYR A 175 -0.46 15.02 7.64
N LEU A 176 0.22 14.32 6.73
CA LEU A 176 0.43 14.78 5.36
C LEU A 176 -0.88 15.04 4.62
N ASP A 177 -1.84 14.11 4.76
CA ASP A 177 -3.16 14.22 4.14
C ASP A 177 -3.94 15.41 4.72
N LEU A 178 -3.77 15.68 6.02
CA LEU A 178 -4.38 16.84 6.68
C LEU A 178 -3.82 18.16 6.13
N LEU A 179 -2.51 18.26 5.95
CA LEU A 179 -1.88 19.43 5.32
C LEU A 179 -2.43 19.65 3.90
N CYS A 180 -2.51 18.59 3.09
CA CYS A 180 -3.09 18.67 1.76
C CYS A 180 -4.56 19.13 1.79
N MET A 181 -5.35 18.60 2.71
CA MET A 181 -6.75 18.97 2.86
C MET A 181 -6.93 20.44 3.26
N HIS A 182 -6.07 20.97 4.14
CA HIS A 182 -6.09 22.40 4.51
C HIS A 182 -5.79 23.29 3.31
N GLN A 183 -4.80 22.93 2.48
CA GLN A 183 -4.44 23.67 1.28
C GLN A 183 -5.59 23.71 0.27
N ILE A 184 -6.23 22.55 0.00
CA ILE A 184 -7.39 22.46 -0.88
C ILE A 184 -8.56 23.28 -0.32
N LYS A 185 -8.87 23.13 0.98
CA LYS A 185 -9.97 23.87 1.61
C LYS A 185 -9.77 25.39 1.51
N ALA A 186 -8.56 25.89 1.78
CA ALA A 186 -8.26 27.30 1.64
C ALA A 186 -8.47 27.81 0.21
N SER A 187 -8.00 27.05 -0.79
CA SER A 187 -8.23 27.35 -2.21
C SER A 187 -9.72 27.42 -2.57
N LEU A 188 -10.52 26.47 -2.09
CA LEU A 188 -11.98 26.47 -2.33
C LEU A 188 -12.70 27.66 -1.64
N CYS A 189 -12.18 28.12 -0.50
CA CYS A 189 -12.67 29.29 0.20
C CYS A 189 -12.07 30.62 -0.32
N GLN A 190 -11.29 30.59 -1.41
CA GLN A 190 -10.59 31.76 -1.97
C GLN A 190 -9.68 32.44 -0.95
N GLN A 191 -9.09 31.67 -0.04
CA GLN A 191 -8.15 32.13 0.97
C GLN A 191 -6.71 31.79 0.54
N PRO A 192 -5.72 32.54 0.99
CA PRO A 192 -4.32 32.21 0.75
C PRO A 192 -3.98 30.83 1.35
N PRO A 193 -3.06 30.07 0.72
CA PRO A 193 -2.63 28.80 1.24
C PRO A 193 -2.08 28.94 2.67
N PRO A 194 -2.59 28.16 3.65
CA PRO A 194 -2.14 28.26 5.05
C PRO A 194 -0.68 27.86 5.26
N TYR A 195 -0.12 27.09 4.33
CA TYR A 195 1.27 26.65 4.39
C TYR A 195 2.02 27.11 3.14
N SER A 196 3.09 27.88 3.33
CA SER A 196 3.96 28.30 2.24
C SER A 196 4.81 27.14 1.74
N LEU A 197 5.38 27.29 0.55
CA LEU A 197 6.30 26.32 -0.04
C LEU A 197 7.49 26.03 0.89
N ASP A 198 8.08 27.08 1.48
CA ASP A 198 9.23 26.95 2.39
C ASP A 198 8.84 26.25 3.70
N TYR A 199 7.65 26.55 4.25
CA TYR A 199 7.13 25.83 5.40
C TYR A 199 7.03 24.33 5.11
N LEU A 200 6.39 23.96 4.01
CA LEU A 200 6.24 22.55 3.61
C LEU A 200 7.62 21.90 3.40
N ARG A 201 8.53 22.56 2.67
CA ARG A 201 9.89 22.04 2.42
C ARG A 201 10.63 21.73 3.72
N ASN A 202 10.51 22.59 4.72
CA ASN A 202 11.17 22.41 6.02
C ASN A 202 10.51 21.29 6.86
N MET A 203 9.21 21.06 6.72
CA MET A 203 8.48 20.04 7.46
C MET A 203 8.60 18.63 6.86
N LEU A 204 8.80 18.49 5.55
CA LEU A 204 8.81 17.20 4.87
C LEU A 204 9.82 16.19 5.44
N PRO A 205 11.06 16.54 5.80
CA PRO A 205 12.01 15.59 6.39
C PRO A 205 11.50 14.97 7.69
N THR A 206 10.89 15.78 8.56
CA THR A 206 10.33 15.33 9.84
C THR A 206 9.16 14.38 9.61
N ILE A 207 8.25 14.74 8.70
CA ILE A 207 7.09 13.91 8.37
C ILE A 207 7.53 12.58 7.75
N TYR A 208 8.47 12.63 6.81
CA TYR A 208 8.99 11.43 6.13
C TYR A 208 9.68 10.47 7.12
N ASN A 209 10.52 10.99 8.00
CA ASN A 209 11.18 10.21 9.03
C ASN A 209 10.17 9.58 10.00
N GLY A 210 9.12 10.32 10.37
CA GLY A 210 8.01 9.80 11.16
C GLY A 210 7.26 8.65 10.45
N GLU A 211 6.96 8.79 9.15
CA GLU A 211 6.36 7.70 8.37
C GLU A 211 7.26 6.46 8.29
N LEU A 212 8.58 6.64 8.12
CA LEU A 212 9.54 5.53 8.10
C LEU A 212 9.63 4.83 9.46
N TYR A 213 9.66 5.60 10.55
CA TYR A 213 9.66 5.05 11.91
C TYR A 213 8.40 4.21 12.16
N LEU A 214 7.22 4.75 11.89
CA LEU A 214 5.96 4.02 12.04
C LEU A 214 5.89 2.75 11.17
N LYS A 215 6.46 2.77 9.97
CA LYS A 215 6.59 1.59 9.12
C LYS A 215 7.45 0.50 9.76
N ARG A 216 8.58 0.89 10.39
CA ARG A 216 9.48 -0.04 11.09
C ARG A 216 8.79 -0.65 12.31
N VAL A 217 8.13 0.18 13.12
CA VAL A 217 7.40 -0.29 14.31
C VAL A 217 6.31 -1.28 13.91
N ARG A 218 5.47 -0.95 12.94
CA ARG A 218 4.42 -1.86 12.47
C ARG A 218 4.94 -3.17 11.91
N ARG A 219 6.09 -3.14 11.21
CA ARG A 219 6.72 -4.36 10.69
C ARG A 219 7.27 -5.23 11.85
N ALA A 220 7.92 -4.60 12.82
CA ALA A 220 8.45 -5.30 13.99
C ALA A 220 7.32 -5.90 14.84
N ASP A 221 6.23 -5.16 15.06
CA ASP A 221 5.05 -5.59 15.79
C ASP A 221 4.39 -6.80 15.10
N LEU A 222 4.12 -6.69 13.80
CA LEU A 222 3.57 -7.80 13.02
C LEU A 222 4.49 -9.03 13.06
N GLY A 223 5.81 -8.84 12.87
CA GLY A 223 6.80 -9.92 12.94
C GLY A 223 6.80 -10.60 14.30
N TYR A 224 6.75 -9.84 15.39
CA TYR A 224 6.70 -10.38 16.75
C TYR A 224 5.48 -11.30 16.96
N TYR A 225 4.28 -10.87 16.63
CA TYR A 225 3.08 -11.69 16.82
C TYR A 225 3.04 -12.91 15.89
N LEU A 226 3.53 -12.78 14.66
CA LEU A 226 3.68 -13.95 13.78
C LEU A 226 4.67 -14.98 14.38
N LEU A 227 5.78 -14.53 14.97
CA LEU A 227 6.73 -15.42 15.63
C LEU A 227 6.13 -16.08 16.87
N CYS A 228 5.32 -15.38 17.65
CA CYS A 228 4.56 -15.97 18.76
C CYS A 228 3.62 -17.07 18.26
N HIS A 229 2.91 -16.81 17.15
CA HIS A 229 2.04 -17.81 16.54
C HIS A 229 2.82 -19.02 16.02
N ILE A 230 3.96 -18.82 15.33
CA ILE A 230 4.84 -19.91 14.88
C ILE A 230 5.35 -20.71 16.07
N LYS A 231 5.75 -20.06 17.16
CA LYS A 231 6.18 -20.72 18.37
C LYS A 231 5.09 -21.62 18.93
N HIS A 232 3.86 -21.13 19.03
CA HIS A 232 2.72 -21.91 19.48
C HIS A 232 2.52 -23.18 18.61
N LEU A 233 2.58 -23.03 17.29
CA LEU A 233 2.48 -24.19 16.36
C LEU A 233 3.63 -25.20 16.57
N ILE A 234 4.85 -24.73 16.87
CA ILE A 234 5.97 -25.64 17.17
C ILE A 234 5.76 -26.34 18.52
N ASP A 235 5.29 -25.64 19.53
CA ASP A 235 5.02 -26.20 20.85
C ASP A 235 3.94 -27.30 20.77
N GLU A 236 2.97 -27.17 19.86
CA GLU A 236 1.90 -28.16 19.62
C GLU A 236 2.34 -29.36 18.72
N HIS A 237 3.12 -29.08 17.66
CA HIS A 237 3.38 -30.06 16.60
C HIS A 237 4.85 -30.47 16.46
N GLY A 238 5.73 -29.89 17.28
CA GLY A 238 7.18 -30.13 17.27
C GLY A 238 7.95 -29.35 16.20
N SER A 239 7.34 -29.07 15.07
CA SER A 239 7.92 -28.30 13.97
C SER A 239 6.86 -27.76 13.02
N VAL A 240 7.21 -26.80 12.16
CA VAL A 240 6.36 -26.27 11.10
C VAL A 240 7.08 -26.39 9.76
N ASP A 241 6.47 -27.11 8.83
CA ASP A 241 6.97 -27.21 7.47
C ASP A 241 6.27 -26.16 6.57
N THR A 242 7.04 -25.51 5.71
CA THR A 242 6.52 -24.50 4.76
C THR A 242 7.46 -24.34 3.56
N GLU A 243 6.91 -23.86 2.47
CA GLU A 243 7.70 -23.31 1.38
C GLU A 243 8.26 -21.93 1.78
N ALA A 244 9.48 -21.66 1.32
CA ALA A 244 10.17 -20.42 1.57
C ALA A 244 10.91 -19.93 0.30
N ILE A 245 11.01 -18.61 0.16
CA ILE A 245 11.81 -17.99 -0.89
C ILE A 245 12.92 -17.19 -0.20
N TYR A 246 14.17 -17.52 -0.52
CA TYR A 246 15.33 -16.80 -0.01
C TYR A 246 15.47 -15.43 -0.72
N ILE A 247 15.58 -14.35 0.06
CA ILE A 247 15.64 -12.99 -0.50
C ILE A 247 17.07 -12.40 -0.45
N GLY A 248 17.97 -13.03 0.30
CA GLY A 248 19.30 -12.53 0.63
C GLY A 248 19.43 -12.07 2.09
N ASP A 249 20.65 -11.87 2.56
CA ASP A 249 20.96 -11.41 3.93
C ASP A 249 20.28 -12.26 5.01
N SER A 250 20.27 -13.58 4.89
CA SER A 250 19.59 -14.53 5.78
C SER A 250 18.09 -14.22 5.97
N LYS A 251 17.43 -13.62 4.96
CA LYS A 251 16.00 -13.32 4.96
C LYS A 251 15.25 -14.28 4.07
N TYR A 252 14.17 -14.83 4.61
CA TYR A 252 13.30 -15.76 3.91
C TYR A 252 11.85 -15.26 3.93
N TYR A 253 11.21 -15.24 2.77
CA TYR A 253 9.76 -15.08 2.68
C TYR A 253 9.10 -16.43 2.89
N LEU A 254 8.43 -16.60 4.02
CA LEU A 254 7.70 -17.84 4.32
C LEU A 254 6.30 -17.80 3.74
N ILE A 255 5.99 -18.69 2.80
CA ILE A 255 4.73 -18.67 2.03
C ILE A 255 3.53 -18.88 2.95
N LYS A 256 3.60 -19.81 3.90
CA LYS A 256 2.53 -20.08 4.86
C LYS A 256 2.14 -18.84 5.69
N PHE A 257 3.09 -17.97 5.98
CA PHE A 257 2.90 -16.79 6.82
C PHE A 257 2.88 -15.48 6.03
N ARG A 258 3.13 -15.53 4.72
CA ARG A 258 3.15 -14.37 3.81
C ARG A 258 3.97 -13.20 4.35
N HIS A 259 5.10 -13.51 4.98
CA HIS A 259 5.95 -12.53 5.63
C HIS A 259 7.43 -12.89 5.51
N VAL A 260 8.28 -11.84 5.58
CA VAL A 260 9.74 -11.99 5.54
C VAL A 260 10.28 -12.05 6.95
N PHE A 261 11.04 -13.11 7.26
CA PHE A 261 11.70 -13.30 8.54
C PHE A 261 13.21 -13.35 8.37
N GLN A 262 13.92 -12.92 9.42
CA GLN A 262 15.33 -13.23 9.60
C GLN A 262 15.46 -14.69 10.03
N CYS A 263 16.27 -15.47 9.32
CA CYS A 263 16.42 -16.90 9.59
C CYS A 263 17.89 -17.27 9.75
N GLU A 264 18.16 -18.26 10.62
CA GLU A 264 19.42 -18.97 10.68
C GLU A 264 19.25 -20.31 9.97
N ALA A 265 20.06 -20.54 8.94
CA ALA A 265 20.09 -21.77 8.16
C ALA A 265 21.52 -22.32 8.11
N SER A 266 21.68 -23.62 7.88
CA SER A 266 23.02 -24.26 7.73
C SER A 266 23.74 -23.82 6.46
N SER A 267 22.97 -23.43 5.42
CA SER A 267 23.48 -22.88 4.15
C SER A 267 22.40 -22.05 3.50
N ASP A 268 22.78 -20.94 2.90
CA ASP A 268 21.86 -20.11 2.13
C ASP A 268 21.73 -20.65 0.70
N PRO A 269 20.50 -20.75 0.16
CA PRO A 269 20.26 -21.08 -1.24
C PRO A 269 20.58 -19.90 -2.15
N GLU A 270 20.42 -20.08 -3.48
CA GLU A 270 20.51 -18.97 -4.40
C GLU A 270 19.34 -17.97 -4.18
N PRO A 271 19.59 -16.66 -4.35
CA PRO A 271 18.54 -15.66 -4.19
C PRO A 271 17.33 -15.93 -5.09
N PHE A 272 16.15 -15.86 -4.49
CA PHE A 272 14.83 -16.10 -5.09
C PHE A 272 14.53 -17.56 -5.43
N ASP A 273 15.34 -18.51 -4.96
CA ASP A 273 14.98 -19.93 -5.01
C ASP A 273 13.78 -20.22 -4.09
N LEU A 274 12.86 -21.05 -4.62
CA LEU A 274 11.79 -21.64 -3.87
C LEU A 274 12.26 -22.97 -3.27
N ILE A 275 12.24 -23.08 -1.97
CA ILE A 275 12.71 -24.26 -1.22
C ILE A 275 11.67 -24.71 -0.19
N GLN A 276 11.75 -25.96 0.20
CA GLN A 276 11.03 -26.49 1.35
C GLN A 276 11.89 -26.36 2.61
N VAL A 277 11.29 -25.84 3.67
CA VAL A 277 11.97 -25.64 4.95
C VAL A 277 11.14 -26.17 6.11
N LYS A 278 11.85 -26.68 7.11
CA LYS A 278 11.34 -27.04 8.42
C LYS A 278 11.79 -26.01 9.45
N ILE A 279 10.84 -25.47 10.19
CA ILE A 279 11.06 -24.53 11.30
C ILE A 279 10.98 -25.33 12.60
N SER A 280 12.08 -25.43 13.33
CA SER A 280 12.15 -26.22 14.57
C SER A 280 12.34 -25.37 15.83
N ARG A 281 12.79 -24.12 15.68
CA ARG A 281 13.04 -23.21 16.81
C ARG A 281 12.75 -21.76 16.43
N VAL A 282 12.21 -21.02 17.39
CA VAL A 282 11.91 -19.58 17.27
C VAL A 282 12.51 -18.83 18.43
N ASN A 283 13.25 -17.76 18.15
CA ASN A 283 13.61 -16.76 19.14
C ASN A 283 12.77 -15.51 18.91
N VAL A 284 11.67 -15.39 19.65
CA VAL A 284 10.70 -14.29 19.50
C VAL A 284 11.33 -12.92 19.80
N TYR A 285 12.20 -12.84 20.83
CA TYR A 285 12.81 -11.57 21.25
C TYR A 285 13.87 -11.06 20.29
N GLN A 286 14.67 -11.95 19.72
CA GLN A 286 15.67 -11.61 18.70
C GLN A 286 15.06 -11.54 17.30
N GLN A 287 13.81 -11.97 17.14
CA GLN A 287 13.07 -12.07 15.87
C GLN A 287 13.79 -12.98 14.85
N ILE A 288 14.30 -14.13 15.30
CA ILE A 288 15.05 -15.08 14.48
C ILE A 288 14.34 -16.44 14.47
N LEU A 289 14.28 -17.05 13.29
CA LEU A 289 13.82 -18.42 13.05
C LEU A 289 15.00 -19.32 12.73
N ASN A 290 15.04 -20.53 13.29
CA ASN A 290 15.94 -21.56 12.83
C ASN A 290 15.24 -22.43 11.80
N VAL A 291 15.77 -22.46 10.59
CA VAL A 291 15.22 -23.19 9.45
C VAL A 291 16.20 -24.24 8.95
N GLN A 292 15.67 -25.39 8.57
CA GLN A 292 16.41 -26.46 7.92
C GLN A 292 15.77 -26.75 6.56
N ARG A 293 16.57 -26.84 5.52
CA ARG A 293 16.12 -27.28 4.19
C ARG A 293 15.78 -28.76 4.25
N ILE A 294 14.61 -29.15 3.69
CA ILE A 294 14.13 -30.54 3.59
C ILE A 294 13.98 -30.96 2.13
#